data_f15c5b4f64fa5775d29585ddbaa357a5
#
_entry.id   f15c5b4f64fa5775d29585ddbaa357a5
#
_cell.length_a   1.000
_cell.length_b   1.000
_cell.length_c   1.000
_cell.angle_alpha   90.00
_cell.angle_beta   90.00
_cell.angle_gamma   90.00
#
_symmetry.space_group_name_H-M   'P 1'
#
loop_
_entity.id
_entity.type
_entity.pdbx_description
1 polymer ?
#
loop_
_entity_poly.entity_id
_entity_poly.type
_entity_poly.pdbx_seq_one_letter_code
_entity_poly.pdbx_strand_id
1 'polypeptide(L)'
;MTENTTPTADFSPSKRFFVSMLTRDIDLNDAILDLLDNCVDGALRTIKDTKKTSKPYEGFYAKLTINKDVFIIEDNCGGIPKSFREYAFKMGRPHQKEEENEGTVGVYGIGMKRAIFKMGRDCSIQSNNPDGAFTVDITPDWIDGDGWKIPMHESDYDNKNPTGTTIEIKKLHSNVAQKFNESTYLTDLFLQIKHSLSFIIQKGFKIELNGVVVEHNPINI
;
A
#
# COMPACT_ATOMS: atom_id res chain seq x y z
N MET A 1 36.00 -40.68 -1.18
CA MET A 1 36.18 -39.34 -1.78
C MET A 1 35.44 -38.37 -0.88
N THR A 2 36.13 -37.64 -0.05
CA THR A 2 35.54 -36.62 0.80
C THR A 2 35.31 -35.37 -0.08
N GLU A 3 34.01 -35.02 -0.28
CA GLU A 3 33.65 -33.76 -0.93
C GLU A 3 34.26 -32.61 -0.13
N ASN A 4 35.23 -31.93 -0.71
CA ASN A 4 35.78 -30.70 -0.19
C ASN A 4 34.73 -29.58 -0.37
N THR A 5 33.78 -29.46 0.55
CA THR A 5 32.84 -28.34 0.56
C THR A 5 33.61 -27.11 1.05
N THR A 6 33.86 -26.16 0.16
CA THR A 6 34.41 -24.84 0.53
C THR A 6 33.47 -24.16 1.52
N PRO A 7 33.93 -23.73 2.71
CA PRO A 7 33.07 -22.97 3.64
C PRO A 7 32.54 -21.71 2.98
N THR A 8 31.25 -21.46 3.15
CA THR A 8 30.59 -20.23 2.66
C THR A 8 30.24 -19.34 3.83
N ALA A 9 30.38 -18.01 3.65
CA ALA A 9 29.89 -17.01 4.60
C ALA A 9 28.47 -16.61 4.23
N ASP A 10 27.59 -16.46 5.23
CA ASP A 10 26.27 -15.87 5.03
C ASP A 10 26.39 -14.34 4.96
N PHE A 11 26.00 -13.74 3.85
CA PHE A 11 26.01 -12.31 3.60
C PHE A 11 24.58 -11.73 3.54
N SER A 12 23.60 -12.46 4.07
CA SER A 12 22.20 -12.02 4.10
C SER A 12 22.01 -10.86 5.09
N PRO A 13 21.30 -9.79 4.72
CA PRO A 13 20.98 -8.72 5.65
C PRO A 13 20.01 -9.21 6.73
N SER A 14 20.18 -8.79 7.97
CA SER A 14 19.16 -8.99 8.98
C SER A 14 17.89 -8.21 8.61
N LYS A 15 16.72 -8.74 8.95
CA LYS A 15 15.42 -8.11 8.66
C LYS A 15 15.34 -6.69 9.27
N ARG A 16 15.83 -6.52 10.51
CA ARG A 16 15.88 -5.23 11.20
C ARG A 16 16.71 -4.20 10.43
N PHE A 17 17.88 -4.59 9.96
CA PHE A 17 18.74 -3.71 9.14
C PHE A 17 18.01 -3.33 7.84
N PHE A 18 17.43 -4.30 7.15
CA PHE A 18 16.72 -4.08 5.90
C PHE A 18 15.55 -3.11 6.06
N VAL A 19 14.68 -3.34 7.08
CA VAL A 19 13.55 -2.46 7.38
C VAL A 19 14.02 -1.04 7.69
N SER A 20 15.09 -0.90 8.49
CA SER A 20 15.69 0.41 8.80
C SER A 20 16.17 1.13 7.54
N MET A 21 16.84 0.44 6.64
CA MET A 21 17.30 1.01 5.36
C MET A 21 16.13 1.41 4.46
N LEU A 22 15.11 0.57 4.39
CA LEU A 22 13.93 0.77 3.55
C LEU A 22 13.12 2.01 3.95
N THR A 23 13.11 2.35 5.25
CA THR A 23 12.26 3.41 5.82
C THR A 23 13.01 4.70 6.14
N ARG A 24 14.35 4.71 5.99
CA ARG A 24 15.19 5.85 6.41
C ARG A 24 14.89 7.13 5.65
N ASP A 25 14.77 7.04 4.34
CA ASP A 25 14.75 8.18 3.43
C ASP A 25 13.35 8.49 2.87
N ILE A 26 12.29 7.98 3.50
CA ILE A 26 10.92 8.30 3.12
C ILE A 26 10.24 9.15 4.19
N ASP A 27 9.58 10.22 3.76
CA ASP A 27 8.69 10.99 4.62
C ASP A 27 7.37 10.26 4.88
N LEU A 28 6.71 10.57 6.01
CA LEU A 28 5.46 9.93 6.39
C LEU A 28 4.33 10.22 5.39
N ASN A 29 4.28 11.45 4.89
CA ASN A 29 3.28 11.85 3.90
C ASN A 29 3.48 11.13 2.57
N ASP A 30 4.73 10.99 2.11
CA ASP A 30 5.04 10.26 0.88
C ASP A 30 4.69 8.77 1.02
N ALA A 31 4.90 8.20 2.20
CA ALA A 31 4.47 6.83 2.49
C ALA A 31 2.95 6.66 2.39
N ILE A 32 2.17 7.64 2.83
CA ILE A 32 0.70 7.63 2.71
C ILE A 32 0.28 7.82 1.25
N LEU A 33 0.93 8.70 0.50
CA LEU A 33 0.68 8.90 -0.92
C LEU A 33 1.00 7.63 -1.73
N ASP A 34 2.10 6.92 -1.44
CA ASP A 34 2.43 5.62 -2.04
C ASP A 34 1.29 4.60 -1.88
N LEU A 35 0.58 4.60 -0.74
CA LEU A 35 -0.58 3.73 -0.54
C LEU A 35 -1.80 4.19 -1.36
N LEU A 36 -2.04 5.48 -1.45
CA LEU A 36 -3.11 6.02 -2.29
C LEU A 36 -2.87 5.76 -3.78
N ASP A 37 -1.62 5.85 -4.24
CA ASP A 37 -1.24 5.50 -5.61
C ASP A 37 -1.51 4.03 -5.92
N ASN A 38 -1.30 3.12 -4.95
CA ASN A 38 -1.67 1.72 -5.12
C ASN A 38 -3.19 1.52 -5.29
N CYS A 39 -4.03 2.32 -4.61
CA CYS A 39 -5.48 2.29 -4.82
C CYS A 39 -5.84 2.76 -6.24
N VAL A 40 -5.21 3.84 -6.72
CA VAL A 40 -5.41 4.34 -8.09
C VAL A 40 -4.97 3.30 -9.13
N ASP A 41 -3.82 2.66 -8.94
CA ASP A 41 -3.35 1.57 -9.80
C ASP A 41 -4.32 0.38 -9.79
N GLY A 42 -4.92 0.07 -8.64
CA GLY A 42 -5.99 -0.92 -8.51
C GLY A 42 -7.21 -0.57 -9.37
N ALA A 43 -7.66 0.67 -9.27
CA ALA A 43 -8.77 1.18 -10.07
C ALA A 43 -8.46 1.10 -11.58
N LEU A 44 -7.25 1.54 -11.99
CA LEU A 44 -6.80 1.47 -13.40
C LEU A 44 -6.84 0.05 -13.95
N ARG A 45 -6.39 -0.95 -13.19
CA ARG A 45 -6.46 -2.37 -13.60
C ARG A 45 -7.89 -2.87 -13.76
N THR A 46 -8.83 -2.30 -13.01
CA THR A 46 -10.24 -2.71 -13.02
C THR A 46 -11.02 -2.04 -14.14
N ILE A 47 -10.62 -0.84 -14.58
CA ILE A 47 -11.28 -0.09 -15.65
C ILE A 47 -10.98 -0.73 -17.00
N LYS A 48 -12.02 -1.24 -17.67
CA LYS A 48 -11.90 -1.89 -19.00
C LYS A 48 -11.79 -0.91 -20.17
N ASP A 49 -12.27 0.32 -20.02
CA ASP A 49 -12.29 1.32 -21.11
C ASP A 49 -12.26 2.75 -20.56
N THR A 50 -11.08 3.35 -20.54
CA THR A 50 -10.85 4.71 -20.03
C THR A 50 -11.27 5.81 -21.03
N LYS A 51 -11.49 5.45 -22.31
CA LYS A 51 -11.66 6.44 -23.40
C LYS A 51 -13.09 6.96 -23.54
N LYS A 52 -14.07 6.32 -22.90
CA LYS A 52 -15.50 6.61 -23.11
C LYS A 52 -16.13 7.60 -22.14
N THR A 53 -15.43 7.99 -21.06
CA THR A 53 -15.99 8.87 -20.04
C THR A 53 -15.01 9.96 -19.61
N SER A 54 -15.55 11.12 -19.26
CA SER A 54 -14.76 12.21 -18.66
C SER A 54 -14.34 11.92 -17.22
N LYS A 55 -15.02 10.95 -16.56
CA LYS A 55 -14.76 10.53 -15.17
C LYS A 55 -14.52 9.02 -15.10
N PRO A 56 -13.36 8.53 -15.57
CA PRO A 56 -13.09 7.09 -15.62
C PRO A 56 -12.99 6.42 -14.24
N TYR A 57 -12.72 7.18 -13.18
CA TYR A 57 -12.62 6.68 -11.81
C TYR A 57 -13.91 6.81 -11.00
N GLU A 58 -15.02 7.21 -11.61
CA GLU A 58 -16.30 7.34 -10.90
C GLU A 58 -16.72 5.99 -10.29
N GLY A 59 -17.07 6.01 -9.01
CA GLY A 59 -17.41 4.82 -8.23
C GLY A 59 -16.24 4.18 -7.46
N PHE A 60 -14.99 4.53 -7.79
CA PHE A 60 -13.83 4.11 -7.01
C PHE A 60 -13.53 5.07 -5.86
N TYR A 61 -13.06 4.51 -4.75
CA TYR A 61 -12.69 5.30 -3.58
C TYR A 61 -11.50 4.73 -2.82
N ALA A 62 -10.86 5.60 -2.04
CA ALA A 62 -9.98 5.25 -0.94
C ALA A 62 -10.41 6.04 0.31
N LYS A 63 -10.51 5.36 1.46
CA LYS A 63 -10.82 5.95 2.75
C LYS A 63 -9.66 5.76 3.70
N LEU A 64 -9.25 6.87 4.32
CA LEU A 64 -8.19 6.91 5.33
C LEU A 64 -8.81 7.18 6.70
N THR A 65 -8.51 6.32 7.66
CA THR A 65 -8.80 6.56 9.08
C THR A 65 -7.47 6.65 9.82
N ILE A 66 -7.18 7.83 10.35
CA ILE A 66 -5.89 8.16 10.96
C ILE A 66 -6.11 8.74 12.34
N ASN A 67 -5.52 8.11 13.35
CA ASN A 67 -5.42 8.64 14.71
C ASN A 67 -4.15 8.12 15.39
N LYS A 68 -3.92 8.51 16.65
CA LYS A 68 -2.70 8.13 17.41
C LYS A 68 -2.51 6.63 17.62
N ASP A 69 -3.55 5.81 17.47
CA ASP A 69 -3.55 4.39 17.78
C ASP A 69 -3.54 3.51 16.51
N VAL A 70 -4.03 4.04 15.38
CA VAL A 70 -4.21 3.26 14.15
C VAL A 70 -4.15 4.12 12.89
N PHE A 71 -3.61 3.54 11.83
CA PHE A 71 -3.77 3.98 10.44
C PHE A 71 -4.51 2.89 9.68
N ILE A 72 -5.59 3.25 8.99
CA ILE A 72 -6.33 2.35 8.10
C ILE A 72 -6.48 3.03 6.74
N ILE A 73 -6.21 2.30 5.68
CA ILE A 73 -6.61 2.65 4.32
C ILE A 73 -7.46 1.52 3.76
N GLU A 74 -8.65 1.86 3.28
CA GLU A 74 -9.62 0.95 2.67
C GLU A 74 -9.97 1.46 1.28
N ASP A 75 -9.96 0.59 0.29
CA ASP A 75 -10.36 0.90 -1.08
C ASP A 75 -11.36 -0.13 -1.65
N ASN A 76 -12.03 0.24 -2.74
CA ASN A 76 -12.86 -0.65 -3.54
C ASN A 76 -12.27 -0.88 -4.95
N CYS A 77 -10.96 -0.83 -5.10
CA CYS A 77 -10.23 -0.77 -6.36
C CYS A 77 -9.86 -2.16 -6.92
N GLY A 78 -10.71 -3.17 -6.69
CA GLY A 78 -10.58 -4.48 -7.31
C GLY A 78 -9.75 -5.49 -6.53
N GLY A 79 -9.06 -5.10 -5.46
CA GLY A 79 -8.20 -5.98 -4.67
C GLY A 79 -6.92 -6.41 -5.41
N ILE A 80 -6.17 -7.31 -4.79
CA ILE A 80 -4.91 -7.84 -5.33
C ILE A 80 -5.16 -9.20 -5.99
N PRO A 81 -5.11 -9.30 -7.34
CA PRO A 81 -5.31 -10.55 -8.06
C PRO A 81 -4.28 -11.62 -7.69
N LYS A 82 -4.63 -12.89 -7.84
CA LYS A 82 -3.73 -14.04 -7.56
C LYS A 82 -2.38 -13.92 -8.26
N SER A 83 -2.37 -13.49 -9.52
CA SER A 83 -1.17 -13.28 -10.31
C SER A 83 -0.23 -12.19 -9.77
N PHE A 84 -0.76 -11.24 -8.98
CA PHE A 84 -0.01 -10.14 -8.40
C PHE A 84 0.44 -10.36 -6.95
N ARG A 85 -0.03 -11.43 -6.26
CA ARG A 85 0.26 -11.65 -4.83
C ARG A 85 1.76 -11.79 -4.56
N GLU A 86 2.46 -12.54 -5.37
CA GLU A 86 3.91 -12.69 -5.22
C GLU A 86 4.63 -11.34 -5.32
N TYR A 87 4.27 -10.51 -6.29
CA TYR A 87 4.83 -9.17 -6.46
C TYR A 87 4.49 -8.23 -5.30
N ALA A 88 3.25 -8.28 -4.81
CA ALA A 88 2.81 -7.43 -3.71
C ALA A 88 3.67 -7.63 -2.46
N PHE A 89 4.12 -8.87 -2.18
CA PHE A 89 4.88 -9.20 -0.96
C PHE A 89 6.39 -9.37 -1.18
N LYS A 90 6.85 -9.62 -2.39
CA LYS A 90 8.29 -9.73 -2.68
C LYS A 90 8.98 -8.38 -2.54
N MET A 91 10.18 -8.37 -1.95
CA MET A 91 11.00 -7.16 -1.85
C MET A 91 11.76 -6.92 -3.15
N GLY A 92 11.36 -5.88 -3.88
CA GLY A 92 11.87 -5.57 -5.21
C GLY A 92 11.20 -6.37 -6.32
N ARG A 93 11.25 -5.85 -7.54
CA ARG A 93 10.77 -6.57 -8.73
C ARG A 93 11.82 -7.55 -9.19
N PRO A 94 11.50 -8.82 -9.51
CA PRO A 94 12.39 -9.66 -10.28
C PRO A 94 12.64 -8.97 -11.64
N HIS A 95 13.83 -9.17 -12.21
CA HIS A 95 14.15 -8.73 -13.57
C HIS A 95 13.15 -9.34 -14.55
N GLN A 96 12.09 -8.62 -14.86
CA GLN A 96 11.15 -8.95 -15.92
C GLN A 96 11.25 -7.90 -17.03
N LYS A 97 11.00 -8.37 -18.26
CA LYS A 97 11.10 -7.57 -19.48
C LYS A 97 10.32 -6.26 -19.36
N GLU A 98 10.91 -5.18 -19.83
CA GLU A 98 10.41 -3.80 -19.80
C GLU A 98 9.00 -3.62 -20.41
N GLU A 99 8.50 -4.62 -21.14
CA GLU A 99 7.23 -4.56 -21.87
C GLU A 99 5.95 -4.69 -21.01
N GLU A 100 6.05 -5.14 -19.71
CA GLU A 100 4.87 -5.31 -18.85
C GLU A 100 4.58 -4.12 -17.92
N ASN A 101 5.31 -3.02 -18.03
CA ASN A 101 5.21 -1.87 -17.14
C ASN A 101 4.29 -0.73 -17.63
N GLU A 102 3.59 -0.91 -18.74
CA GLU A 102 2.68 0.13 -19.25
C GLU A 102 1.48 0.30 -18.31
N GLY A 103 1.47 1.40 -17.57
CA GLY A 103 0.29 1.90 -16.83
C GLY A 103 0.29 1.73 -15.31
N THR A 104 1.41 1.38 -14.65
CA THR A 104 1.48 1.35 -13.17
C THR A 104 2.32 2.49 -12.61
N VAL A 105 1.80 3.23 -11.61
CA VAL A 105 2.54 4.30 -10.91
C VAL A 105 3.67 3.73 -10.04
N GLY A 106 3.48 2.53 -9.46
CA GLY A 106 4.44 1.87 -8.58
C GLY A 106 5.60 1.18 -9.29
N VAL A 107 6.67 1.89 -9.66
CA VAL A 107 7.81 1.38 -10.45
C VAL A 107 8.62 0.28 -9.74
N TYR A 108 8.83 0.36 -8.43
CA TYR A 108 9.78 -0.51 -7.71
C TYR A 108 9.15 -1.65 -6.90
N GLY A 109 7.82 -1.70 -6.75
CA GLY A 109 7.11 -2.72 -5.97
C GLY A 109 7.45 -2.74 -4.47
N ILE A 110 7.95 -1.63 -3.92
CA ILE A 110 8.35 -1.50 -2.50
C ILE A 110 7.50 -0.48 -1.71
N GLY A 111 6.69 0.36 -2.37
CA GLY A 111 5.95 1.46 -1.76
C GLY A 111 5.09 1.00 -0.57
N MET A 112 4.20 0.02 -0.78
CA MET A 112 3.35 -0.54 0.28
C MET A 112 4.17 -1.02 1.50
N LYS A 113 5.22 -1.80 1.27
CA LYS A 113 6.06 -2.35 2.34
C LYS A 113 6.81 -1.25 3.09
N ARG A 114 7.31 -0.27 2.36
CA ARG A 114 7.96 0.91 2.90
C ARG A 114 7.01 1.71 3.78
N ALA A 115 5.79 1.93 3.33
CA ALA A 115 4.76 2.65 4.07
C ALA A 115 4.39 1.92 5.37
N ILE A 116 4.14 0.60 5.30
CA ILE A 116 3.80 -0.20 6.47
C ILE A 116 4.89 -0.10 7.54
N PHE A 117 6.14 -0.38 7.18
CA PHE A 117 7.25 -0.35 8.14
C PHE A 117 7.61 1.06 8.63
N LYS A 118 7.32 2.10 7.83
CA LYS A 118 7.47 3.50 8.26
C LYS A 118 6.50 3.88 9.37
N MET A 119 5.28 3.33 9.32
CA MET A 119 4.22 3.74 10.24
C MET A 119 4.19 2.93 11.53
N GLY A 120 4.38 1.61 11.48
CA GLY A 120 4.18 0.79 12.67
C GLY A 120 4.77 -0.62 12.57
N ARG A 121 4.39 -1.45 13.54
CA ARG A 121 4.95 -2.80 13.72
C ARG A 121 3.91 -3.92 13.71
N ASP A 122 2.64 -3.60 13.54
CA ASP A 122 1.55 -4.56 13.55
C ASP A 122 0.62 -4.19 12.40
N CYS A 123 0.61 -4.97 11.34
CA CYS A 123 -0.15 -4.65 10.13
C CYS A 123 -0.93 -5.85 9.64
N SER A 124 -2.21 -5.64 9.34
CA SER A 124 -3.07 -6.59 8.64
C SER A 124 -3.37 -6.07 7.24
N ILE A 125 -3.15 -6.90 6.24
CA ILE A 125 -3.48 -6.63 4.83
C ILE A 125 -4.54 -7.62 4.42
N GLN A 126 -5.73 -7.13 4.14
CA GLN A 126 -6.87 -7.92 3.65
C GLN A 126 -7.17 -7.52 2.21
N SER A 127 -7.37 -8.49 1.36
CA SER A 127 -7.72 -8.23 -0.04
C SER A 127 -8.84 -9.16 -0.48
N ASN A 128 -9.86 -8.57 -1.10
CA ASN A 128 -11.00 -9.27 -1.70
C ASN A 128 -11.00 -9.02 -3.20
N ASN A 129 -10.74 -10.07 -3.98
CA ASN A 129 -10.68 -10.01 -5.44
C ASN A 129 -11.52 -11.16 -6.03
N PRO A 130 -12.14 -11.02 -7.21
CA PRO A 130 -12.97 -12.07 -7.80
C PRO A 130 -12.28 -13.44 -7.98
N ASP A 131 -10.96 -13.49 -8.05
CA ASP A 131 -10.19 -14.75 -8.12
C ASP A 131 -9.75 -15.30 -6.76
N GLY A 132 -10.24 -14.71 -5.65
CA GLY A 132 -10.08 -15.15 -4.27
C GLY A 132 -9.64 -14.02 -3.32
N ALA A 133 -9.91 -14.23 -2.04
CA ALA A 133 -9.53 -13.31 -0.97
C ALA A 133 -8.32 -13.85 -0.18
N PHE A 134 -7.65 -12.97 0.58
CA PHE A 134 -6.59 -13.37 1.50
C PHE A 134 -6.39 -12.34 2.61
N THR A 135 -5.73 -12.80 3.67
CA THR A 135 -5.20 -11.95 4.75
C THR A 135 -3.73 -12.28 5.00
N VAL A 136 -2.92 -11.24 5.19
CA VAL A 136 -1.52 -11.34 5.63
C VAL A 136 -1.33 -10.45 6.84
N ASP A 137 -0.82 -11.03 7.94
CA ASP A 137 -0.56 -10.31 9.18
C ASP A 137 0.94 -10.20 9.44
N ILE A 138 1.45 -8.96 9.39
CA ILE A 138 2.84 -8.61 9.72
C ILE A 138 2.87 -8.24 11.21
N THR A 139 3.22 -9.20 12.04
CA THR A 139 3.25 -9.02 13.51
C THR A 139 4.62 -8.53 14.00
N PRO A 140 4.71 -7.95 15.21
CA PRO A 140 6.00 -7.64 15.82
C PRO A 140 6.94 -8.83 15.91
N ASP A 141 6.43 -10.02 16.25
CA ASP A 141 7.22 -11.25 16.34
C ASP A 141 7.80 -11.65 14.98
N TRP A 142 7.03 -11.46 13.90
CA TRP A 142 7.55 -11.67 12.55
C TRP A 142 8.65 -10.65 12.20
N ILE A 143 8.50 -9.37 12.60
CA ILE A 143 9.50 -8.32 12.34
C ILE A 143 10.80 -8.61 13.09
N ASP A 144 10.70 -9.07 14.33
CA ASP A 144 11.87 -9.36 15.19
C ASP A 144 12.52 -10.73 14.91
N GLY A 145 11.84 -11.60 14.17
CA GLY A 145 12.37 -12.92 13.77
C GLY A 145 13.27 -12.86 12.53
N ASP A 146 13.98 -13.95 12.27
CA ASP A 146 14.96 -14.03 11.16
C ASP A 146 14.33 -14.45 9.82
N GLY A 147 13.21 -15.19 9.86
CA GLY A 147 12.55 -15.73 8.65
C GLY A 147 11.85 -14.66 7.81
N TRP A 148 12.00 -14.72 6.48
CA TRP A 148 11.34 -13.82 5.53
C TRP A 148 9.99 -14.33 5.01
N LYS A 149 9.64 -15.56 5.30
CA LYS A 149 8.34 -16.12 4.92
C LYS A 149 7.27 -15.65 5.90
N ILE A 150 6.12 -15.26 5.36
CA ILE A 150 4.95 -14.85 6.12
C ILE A 150 3.75 -15.68 5.68
N PRO A 151 2.93 -16.19 6.62
CA PRO A 151 1.71 -16.90 6.26
C PRO A 151 0.73 -16.01 5.51
N MET A 152 0.11 -16.54 4.47
CA MET A 152 -1.00 -15.93 3.77
C MET A 152 -2.22 -16.84 3.96
N HIS A 153 -3.25 -16.31 4.60
CA HIS A 153 -4.51 -17.01 4.85
C HIS A 153 -5.45 -16.74 3.68
N GLU A 154 -5.53 -17.69 2.77
CA GLU A 154 -6.41 -17.60 1.60
C GLU A 154 -7.83 -18.03 1.96
N SER A 155 -8.81 -17.39 1.31
CA SER A 155 -10.23 -17.72 1.37
C SER A 155 -10.89 -17.50 0.01
N ASP A 156 -12.11 -17.97 -0.13
CA ASP A 156 -12.91 -17.71 -1.31
C ASP A 156 -13.28 -16.22 -1.40
N TYR A 157 -13.58 -15.79 -2.62
CA TYR A 157 -14.09 -14.43 -2.85
C TYR A 157 -15.39 -14.19 -2.05
N ASP A 158 -15.38 -13.13 -1.26
CA ASP A 158 -16.58 -12.69 -0.54
C ASP A 158 -17.37 -11.69 -1.37
N ASN A 159 -18.46 -12.17 -1.98
CA ASN A 159 -19.34 -11.36 -2.83
C ASN A 159 -20.26 -10.40 -2.05
N LYS A 160 -20.25 -10.43 -0.72
CA LYS A 160 -21.01 -9.49 0.14
C LYS A 160 -20.23 -8.21 0.41
N ASN A 161 -18.91 -8.26 0.26
CA ASN A 161 -18.03 -7.11 0.45
C ASN A 161 -17.51 -6.59 -0.90
N PRO A 162 -17.22 -5.28 -1.01
CA PRO A 162 -16.60 -4.72 -2.20
C PRO A 162 -15.29 -5.43 -2.54
N THR A 163 -14.98 -5.51 -3.83
CA THR A 163 -13.64 -5.89 -4.27
C THR A 163 -12.67 -4.77 -3.97
N GLY A 164 -11.64 -5.04 -3.16
CA GLY A 164 -10.73 -3.99 -2.73
C GLY A 164 -9.67 -4.50 -1.76
N THR A 165 -8.93 -3.57 -1.18
CA THR A 165 -7.88 -3.85 -0.21
C THR A 165 -8.07 -3.01 1.04
N THR A 166 -7.85 -3.61 2.19
CA THR A 166 -7.77 -2.91 3.48
C THR A 166 -6.40 -3.16 4.09
N ILE A 167 -5.70 -2.09 4.44
CA ILE A 167 -4.44 -2.14 5.20
C ILE A 167 -4.68 -1.44 6.52
N GLU A 168 -4.58 -2.18 7.62
CA GLU A 168 -4.66 -1.68 8.99
C GLU A 168 -3.29 -1.76 9.64
N ILE A 169 -2.79 -0.64 10.19
CA ILE A 169 -1.50 -0.56 10.86
C ILE A 169 -1.70 -0.09 12.29
N LYS A 170 -1.33 -0.94 13.22
CA LYS A 170 -1.35 -0.72 14.69
C LYS A 170 0.07 -0.71 15.26
N LYS A 171 0.18 -0.48 16.55
CA LYS A 171 1.48 -0.33 17.24
C LYS A 171 2.37 0.63 16.48
N LEU A 172 1.80 1.81 16.19
CA LEU A 172 2.48 2.88 15.48
C LEU A 172 3.78 3.26 16.19
N HIS A 173 4.79 3.65 15.43
CA HIS A 173 5.99 4.24 16.00
C HIS A 173 5.63 5.52 16.77
N SER A 174 6.31 5.80 17.88
CA SER A 174 5.96 6.92 18.78
C SER A 174 5.91 8.27 18.08
N ASN A 175 6.83 8.53 17.18
CA ASN A 175 6.86 9.77 16.38
C ASN A 175 5.70 9.84 15.36
N VAL A 176 5.24 8.70 14.83
CA VAL A 176 4.09 8.63 13.92
C VAL A 176 2.79 8.83 14.70
N ALA A 177 2.63 8.14 15.85
CA ALA A 177 1.47 8.30 16.72
C ALA A 177 1.33 9.75 17.21
N GLN A 178 2.44 10.42 17.55
CA GLN A 178 2.45 11.83 17.90
C GLN A 178 1.95 12.70 16.76
N LYS A 179 2.52 12.54 15.55
CA LYS A 179 2.08 13.30 14.36
C LYS A 179 0.60 13.09 14.06
N PHE A 180 0.13 11.85 14.10
CA PHE A 180 -1.28 11.53 13.83
C PHE A 180 -2.26 12.10 14.87
N ASN A 181 -1.76 12.48 16.05
CA ASN A 181 -2.56 13.16 17.07
C ASN A 181 -2.58 14.69 16.93
N GLU A 182 -1.81 15.24 16.00
CA GLU A 182 -1.73 16.69 15.73
C GLU A 182 -2.72 17.08 14.64
N SER A 183 -3.68 17.94 14.96
CA SER A 183 -4.66 18.45 13.98
C SER A 183 -4.02 19.21 12.83
N THR A 184 -2.93 19.93 13.08
CA THR A 184 -2.14 20.62 12.05
C THR A 184 -1.57 19.65 11.03
N TYR A 185 -0.98 18.53 11.49
CA TYR A 185 -0.48 17.49 10.61
C TYR A 185 -1.57 16.92 9.70
N LEU A 186 -2.75 16.61 10.25
CA LEU A 186 -3.86 16.07 9.48
C LEU A 186 -4.38 17.09 8.44
N THR A 187 -4.37 18.37 8.78
CA THR A 187 -4.73 19.45 7.83
C THR A 187 -3.71 19.55 6.69
N ASP A 188 -2.42 19.50 7.01
CA ASP A 188 -1.34 19.55 6.01
C ASP A 188 -1.38 18.33 5.09
N LEU A 189 -1.59 17.12 5.66
CA LEU A 189 -1.77 15.90 4.88
C LEU A 189 -2.98 16.00 3.95
N PHE A 190 -4.11 16.51 4.43
CA PHE A 190 -5.31 16.73 3.62
C PHE A 190 -5.03 17.63 2.41
N LEU A 191 -4.31 18.73 2.63
CA LEU A 191 -3.93 19.67 1.57
C LEU A 191 -2.94 19.03 0.59
N GLN A 192 -2.01 18.24 1.07
CA GLN A 192 -1.05 17.53 0.22
C GLN A 192 -1.75 16.48 -0.66
N ILE A 193 -2.66 15.67 -0.11
CA ILE A 193 -3.48 14.73 -0.89
C ILE A 193 -4.27 15.47 -1.97
N LYS A 194 -4.95 16.56 -1.57
CA LYS A 194 -5.71 17.42 -2.47
C LYS A 194 -4.87 17.94 -3.62
N HIS A 195 -3.62 18.34 -3.35
CA HIS A 195 -2.71 18.85 -4.36
C HIS A 195 -2.17 17.74 -5.28
N SER A 196 -1.62 16.70 -4.68
CA SER A 196 -0.93 15.62 -5.42
C SER A 196 -1.88 14.80 -6.28
N LEU A 197 -3.11 14.54 -5.80
CA LEU A 197 -4.10 13.70 -6.49
C LEU A 197 -5.25 14.49 -7.11
N SER A 198 -5.10 15.83 -7.25
CA SER A 198 -6.16 16.70 -7.76
C SER A 198 -6.72 16.24 -9.11
N PHE A 199 -5.87 15.84 -10.04
CA PHE A 199 -6.30 15.34 -11.35
C PHE A 199 -7.11 14.04 -11.25
N ILE A 200 -6.69 13.10 -10.41
CA ILE A 200 -7.38 11.82 -10.23
C ILE A 200 -8.74 12.02 -9.57
N ILE A 201 -8.80 12.92 -8.56
CA ILE A 201 -10.05 13.32 -7.90
C ILE A 201 -11.00 13.99 -8.91
N GLN A 202 -10.50 14.90 -9.75
CA GLN A 202 -11.29 15.54 -10.82
C GLN A 202 -11.83 14.50 -11.82
N LYS A 203 -11.09 13.41 -12.04
CA LYS A 203 -11.51 12.29 -12.90
C LYS A 203 -12.45 11.29 -12.21
N GLY A 204 -12.94 11.62 -11.02
CA GLY A 204 -14.02 10.90 -10.33
C GLY A 204 -13.59 9.98 -9.20
N PHE A 205 -12.28 9.85 -8.92
CA PHE A 205 -11.82 9.07 -7.78
C PHE A 205 -12.15 9.78 -6.47
N LYS A 206 -12.78 9.08 -5.53
CA LYS A 206 -13.16 9.65 -4.23
C LYS A 206 -12.09 9.33 -3.19
N ILE A 207 -11.58 10.36 -2.49
CA ILE A 207 -10.71 10.18 -1.33
C ILE A 207 -11.40 10.77 -0.10
N GLU A 208 -11.36 10.03 1.00
CA GLU A 208 -11.87 10.45 2.30
C GLU A 208 -10.77 10.36 3.35
N LEU A 209 -10.56 11.43 4.12
CA LEU A 209 -9.68 11.44 5.30
C LEU A 209 -10.53 11.70 6.55
N ASN A 210 -10.58 10.72 7.46
CA ASN A 210 -11.36 10.80 8.70
C ASN A 210 -12.83 11.24 8.47
N GLY A 211 -13.47 10.72 7.41
CA GLY A 211 -14.85 11.04 7.05
C GLY A 211 -15.04 12.34 6.26
N VAL A 212 -13.96 13.10 6.03
CA VAL A 212 -14.00 14.34 5.23
C VAL A 212 -13.55 14.04 3.80
N VAL A 213 -14.41 14.36 2.82
CA VAL A 213 -14.09 14.16 1.40
C VAL A 213 -13.06 15.19 0.94
N VAL A 214 -12.01 14.71 0.26
CA VAL A 214 -11.01 15.55 -0.37
C VAL A 214 -11.50 15.98 -1.75
N GLU A 215 -11.78 17.24 -1.91
CA GLU A 215 -12.19 17.83 -3.19
C GLU A 215 -10.97 18.25 -4.02
N HIS A 216 -11.07 18.16 -5.35
CA HIS A 216 -9.99 18.62 -6.23
C HIS A 216 -9.80 20.14 -6.16
N ASN A 217 -8.61 20.63 -6.50
CA ASN A 217 -8.41 22.05 -6.73
C ASN A 217 -9.09 22.43 -8.06
N PRO A 218 -9.92 23.50 -8.09
CA PRO A 218 -10.41 24.00 -9.37
C PRO A 218 -9.20 24.44 -10.21
N ILE A 219 -9.04 23.84 -11.38
CA ILE A 219 -8.05 24.32 -12.37
C ILE A 219 -8.70 25.53 -13.02
N ASN A 220 -8.27 26.73 -12.61
CA ASN A 220 -8.59 27.95 -13.34
C ASN A 220 -7.78 27.92 -14.64
N ILE A 221 -8.42 27.53 -15.74
CA ILE A 221 -7.90 27.63 -17.10
C ILE A 221 -8.18 29.04 -17.62
#